data_eb752722e6ebf2ef6da695fb3b1adb40
#
_entry.id   eb752722e6ebf2ef6da695fb3b1adb40
#
_cell.length_a   1.000
_cell.length_b   1.000
_cell.length_c   1.000
_cell.angle_alpha   90.00
_cell.angle_beta   90.00
_cell.angle_gamma   90.00
#
_symmetry.space_group_name_H-M   'P 1'
#
loop_
_entity.id
_entity.type
_entity.pdbx_description
1 polymer ?
#
loop_
_entity_poly.entity_id
_entity_poly.type
_entity_poly.pdbx_seq_one_letter_code
_entity_poly.pdbx_strand_id
1 'polypeptide(L)'
;MKTSYLLLSSALLLGCLSACNTSPRESKVMEANDGSVTTIESNGNKLTVCDLSAVKDTIEVPLSEFVEDCRIVRFETSEEAYFKAWFINATDKHIGIRQGNQDVFKLFDRDGKFLYNVGSVGSGPGEYDTTLYDECIDEKNGHIFFTPFVGKRIMMYDINGQWIKDIPLPMQINKAKIWVNEDGSLSVVHMPFEEGEPLAFRVDTEGNILNQIPATAATKVMNFDGEVFSYRNCGDFDFFHTGIDTLFTYDPAGNKLLPKFTMTFPNMNEKPIHLYYRLPHHFIVTYWGNKGEGGGDVLVDTEKNASSYFRLVNDLDGNPPIPAPGH
;
A
#
# COMPACT_ATOMS: atom_id res chain seq x y z
N MET A 1 6.93 15.51 15.57
CA MET A 1 6.17 14.27 15.81
C MET A 1 5.53 13.90 14.48
N LYS A 2 5.93 12.78 13.87
CA LYS A 2 5.35 12.33 12.59
C LYS A 2 4.18 11.42 12.93
N THR A 3 2.98 11.86 12.61
CA THR A 3 1.77 11.06 12.77
C THR A 3 1.70 10.10 11.60
N SER A 4 1.81 8.81 11.86
CA SER A 4 1.62 7.77 10.85
C SER A 4 0.12 7.48 10.72
N TYR A 5 -0.42 7.54 9.51
CA TYR A 5 -1.83 7.25 9.24
C TYR A 5 -1.96 5.86 8.64
N LEU A 6 -2.71 4.99 9.31
CA LEU A 6 -3.07 3.67 8.80
C LEU A 6 -4.37 3.79 7.99
N LEU A 7 -4.30 3.55 6.68
CA LEU A 7 -5.48 3.46 5.82
C LEU A 7 -5.82 1.98 5.61
N LEU A 8 -6.82 1.51 6.35
CA LEU A 8 -7.47 0.23 6.10
C LEU A 8 -8.65 0.48 5.16
N SER A 9 -8.51 0.14 3.89
CA SER A 9 -9.61 0.17 2.93
C SER A 9 -10.48 -1.06 3.11
N SER A 10 -11.54 -0.97 3.93
CA SER A 10 -12.54 -2.02 4.08
C SER A 10 -13.88 -1.58 3.52
N ALA A 11 -14.42 -2.36 2.58
CA ALA A 11 -15.81 -2.26 2.15
C ALA A 11 -16.72 -2.77 3.27
N LEU A 12 -17.58 -1.92 3.82
CA LEU A 12 -18.60 -2.28 4.80
C LEU A 12 -19.70 -3.10 4.15
N LEU A 13 -19.88 -4.36 4.57
CA LEU A 13 -21.12 -5.13 4.38
C LEU A 13 -21.73 -5.38 5.74
N LEU A 14 -22.97 -4.86 5.94
CA LEU A 14 -23.80 -5.14 7.10
C LEU A 14 -24.27 -6.60 7.07
N GLY A 15 -23.99 -7.34 8.11
CA GLY A 15 -24.51 -8.69 8.34
C GLY A 15 -24.91 -8.94 9.79
N CYS A 16 -26.04 -9.56 9.98
CA CYS A 16 -26.91 -9.68 11.14
C CYS A 16 -26.30 -10.21 12.44
N LEU A 17 -26.82 -9.70 13.55
CA LEU A 17 -26.62 -10.08 14.93
C LEU A 17 -27.00 -11.56 15.22
N SER A 18 -26.07 -12.28 15.81
CA SER A 18 -26.39 -13.48 16.63
C SER A 18 -25.58 -13.37 17.92
N ALA A 19 -26.26 -13.07 19.00
CA ALA A 19 -25.68 -13.04 20.34
C ALA A 19 -25.39 -14.46 20.80
N CYS A 20 -24.11 -14.84 20.87
CA CYS A 20 -23.67 -15.99 21.63
C CYS A 20 -22.94 -15.51 22.89
N ASN A 21 -23.48 -15.89 24.05
CA ASN A 21 -22.80 -15.81 25.33
C ASN A 21 -21.48 -16.58 25.30
N THR A 22 -20.36 -15.89 25.25
CA THR A 22 -19.04 -16.47 25.42
C THR A 22 -18.43 -15.95 26.72
N SER A 23 -18.00 -16.87 27.56
CA SER A 23 -17.14 -16.63 28.74
C SER A 23 -15.93 -15.78 28.32
N PRO A 24 -15.34 -14.96 29.23
CA PRO A 24 -14.12 -14.23 28.92
C PRO A 24 -13.04 -15.20 28.46
N ARG A 25 -12.68 -15.21 27.20
CA ARG A 25 -11.46 -15.91 26.74
C ARG A 25 -10.28 -15.10 27.25
N GLU A 26 -9.39 -15.74 28.01
CA GLU A 26 -8.07 -15.18 28.27
C GLU A 26 -7.45 -14.81 26.93
N SER A 27 -7.14 -13.54 26.74
CA SER A 27 -6.42 -13.07 25.55
C SER A 27 -5.01 -13.68 25.59
N LYS A 28 -4.69 -14.54 24.63
CA LYS A 28 -3.32 -15.03 24.48
C LYS A 28 -2.42 -13.87 24.11
N VAL A 29 -1.25 -13.80 24.71
CA VAL A 29 -0.20 -12.82 24.42
C VAL A 29 0.85 -13.50 23.56
N MET A 30 1.37 -12.79 22.56
CA MET A 30 2.45 -13.26 21.71
C MET A 30 3.71 -13.51 22.55
N GLU A 31 4.24 -14.73 22.52
CA GLU A 31 5.49 -15.10 23.21
C GLU A 31 6.69 -14.61 22.40
N ALA A 32 7.68 -14.00 23.07
CA ALA A 32 8.88 -13.52 22.41
C ALA A 32 9.78 -14.70 21.96
N ASN A 33 10.41 -14.54 20.78
CA ASN A 33 11.33 -15.52 20.19
C ASN A 33 10.70 -16.92 20.04
N ASP A 34 9.49 -16.98 19.49
CA ASP A 34 8.71 -18.21 19.32
C ASP A 34 9.25 -19.13 18.21
N GLY A 35 10.30 -18.69 17.51
CA GLY A 35 10.96 -19.41 16.41
C GLY A 35 10.29 -19.22 15.04
N SER A 36 9.19 -18.46 14.96
CA SER A 36 8.49 -18.19 13.70
C SER A 36 9.15 -17.09 12.87
N VAL A 37 9.96 -16.24 13.51
CA VAL A 37 10.61 -15.09 12.89
C VAL A 37 12.12 -15.18 13.00
N THR A 38 12.81 -14.96 11.89
CA THR A 38 14.27 -14.90 11.82
C THR A 38 14.72 -13.67 11.04
N THR A 39 15.90 -13.15 11.36
CA THR A 39 16.53 -12.06 10.60
C THR A 39 17.75 -12.61 9.86
N ILE A 40 17.77 -12.43 8.55
CA ILE A 40 18.88 -12.79 7.68
C ILE A 40 19.63 -11.53 7.28
N GLU A 41 20.94 -11.54 7.41
CA GLU A 41 21.78 -10.47 6.85
C GLU A 41 22.29 -10.87 5.46
N SER A 42 22.03 -10.02 4.47
CA SER A 42 22.48 -10.22 3.09
C SER A 42 22.97 -8.89 2.53
N ASN A 43 24.22 -8.84 2.09
CA ASN A 43 24.86 -7.65 1.51
C ASN A 43 24.74 -6.39 2.39
N GLY A 44 24.85 -6.55 3.71
CA GLY A 44 24.71 -5.45 4.67
C GLY A 44 23.26 -4.98 4.91
N ASN A 45 22.27 -5.68 4.38
CA ASN A 45 20.84 -5.41 4.62
C ASN A 45 20.24 -6.51 5.50
N LYS A 46 19.29 -6.12 6.34
CA LYS A 46 18.52 -7.03 7.18
C LYS A 46 17.21 -7.37 6.49
N LEU A 47 16.92 -8.66 6.35
CA LEU A 47 15.66 -9.20 5.87
C LEU A 47 14.99 -9.96 6.99
N THR A 48 13.80 -9.54 7.38
CA THR A 48 12.95 -10.30 8.30
C THR A 48 12.22 -11.40 7.53
N VAL A 49 12.32 -12.62 8.01
CA VAL A 49 11.67 -13.81 7.42
C VAL A 49 10.72 -14.40 8.44
N CYS A 50 9.46 -14.57 8.07
CA CYS A 50 8.46 -15.28 8.87
C CYS A 50 8.14 -16.63 8.23
N ASP A 51 8.13 -17.70 9.03
CA ASP A 51 7.73 -19.04 8.61
C ASP A 51 6.28 -19.31 9.04
N LEU A 52 5.36 -19.38 8.09
CA LEU A 52 3.95 -19.62 8.35
C LEU A 52 3.72 -20.93 9.11
N SER A 53 4.53 -21.97 8.91
CA SER A 53 4.36 -23.25 9.58
C SER A 53 4.62 -23.19 11.10
N ALA A 54 5.36 -22.18 11.53
CA ALA A 54 5.64 -21.94 12.94
C ALA A 54 4.62 -21.03 13.64
N VAL A 55 3.75 -20.34 12.86
CA VAL A 55 2.67 -19.49 13.41
C VAL A 55 1.57 -20.38 13.99
N LYS A 56 1.29 -20.27 15.29
CA LYS A 56 0.40 -21.23 15.98
C LYS A 56 -0.83 -20.60 16.60
N ASP A 57 -0.66 -19.52 17.31
CA ASP A 57 -1.70 -18.92 18.15
C ASP A 57 -2.47 -17.82 17.43
N THR A 58 -3.67 -17.55 17.90
CA THR A 58 -4.44 -16.38 17.50
C THR A 58 -4.57 -15.45 18.70
N ILE A 59 -4.18 -14.20 18.52
CA ILE A 59 -4.27 -13.15 19.54
C ILE A 59 -5.31 -12.10 19.15
N GLU A 60 -5.84 -11.40 20.12
CA GLU A 60 -6.59 -10.16 19.91
C GLU A 60 -5.64 -8.99 20.10
N VAL A 61 -5.61 -8.08 19.11
CA VAL A 61 -4.74 -6.91 19.13
C VAL A 61 -5.61 -5.67 19.15
N PRO A 62 -5.50 -4.82 20.16
CA PRO A 62 -6.25 -3.57 20.20
C PRO A 62 -5.76 -2.62 19.10
N LEU A 63 -6.66 -1.84 18.51
CA LEU A 63 -6.32 -0.86 17.48
C LEU A 63 -5.35 0.20 18.01
N SER A 64 -5.45 0.53 19.31
CA SER A 64 -4.54 1.44 20.01
C SER A 64 -3.07 1.03 19.99
N GLU A 65 -2.75 -0.26 19.69
CA GLU A 65 -1.37 -0.70 19.48
C GLU A 65 -0.74 -0.08 18.21
N PHE A 66 -1.56 0.25 17.21
CA PHE A 66 -1.09 0.73 15.91
C PHE A 66 -1.35 2.22 15.68
N VAL A 67 -2.34 2.79 16.36
CA VAL A 67 -2.78 4.18 16.15
C VAL A 67 -3.00 4.89 17.49
N GLU A 68 -2.60 6.16 17.57
CA GLU A 68 -2.79 6.98 18.77
C GLU A 68 -4.21 7.53 18.87
N ASP A 69 -4.86 7.76 17.74
CA ASP A 69 -6.20 8.33 17.66
C ASP A 69 -6.89 7.92 16.37
N CYS A 70 -8.22 7.85 16.38
CA CYS A 70 -9.03 7.62 15.20
C CYS A 70 -10.19 8.63 15.14
N ARG A 71 -10.56 8.98 13.93
CA ARG A 71 -11.66 9.90 13.69
C ARG A 71 -12.50 9.44 12.50
N ILE A 72 -13.82 9.47 12.67
CA ILE A 72 -14.75 9.22 11.57
C ILE A 72 -14.91 10.52 10.76
N VAL A 73 -14.54 10.49 9.49
CA VAL A 73 -14.74 11.59 8.55
C VAL A 73 -16.04 11.37 7.78
N ARG A 74 -16.93 12.34 7.84
CA ARG A 74 -18.15 12.35 7.03
C ARG A 74 -17.94 13.22 5.81
N PHE A 75 -18.00 12.61 4.65
CA PHE A 75 -17.87 13.33 3.40
C PHE A 75 -19.12 14.12 3.06
N GLU A 76 -18.90 15.24 2.38
CA GLU A 76 -19.98 16.05 1.80
C GLU A 76 -20.86 15.21 0.86
N THR A 77 -22.17 15.48 0.87
CA THR A 77 -23.17 14.67 0.13
C THR A 77 -23.74 15.37 -1.10
N SER A 78 -23.06 16.42 -1.62
CA SER A 78 -23.45 17.05 -2.89
C SER A 78 -23.24 16.08 -4.07
N GLU A 79 -23.91 16.33 -5.18
CA GLU A 79 -23.75 15.52 -6.40
C GLU A 79 -22.31 15.52 -6.88
N GLU A 80 -21.63 16.65 -6.79
CA GLU A 80 -20.23 16.80 -7.18
C GLU A 80 -19.27 16.07 -6.25
N ALA A 81 -19.61 15.96 -4.96
CA ALA A 81 -18.82 15.26 -3.96
C ALA A 81 -18.99 13.73 -4.00
N TYR A 82 -20.06 13.22 -4.63
CA TYR A 82 -20.33 11.79 -4.68
C TYR A 82 -19.19 11.03 -5.35
N PHE A 83 -18.78 9.90 -4.75
CA PHE A 83 -17.71 9.05 -5.26
C PHE A 83 -17.97 7.56 -4.97
N LYS A 84 -17.29 6.73 -5.75
CA LYS A 84 -17.13 5.31 -5.49
C LYS A 84 -15.63 5.03 -5.32
N ALA A 85 -15.17 5.03 -4.09
CA ALA A 85 -13.75 4.87 -3.80
C ALA A 85 -13.23 3.50 -4.25
N TRP A 86 -12.10 3.51 -4.95
CA TRP A 86 -11.24 2.35 -5.13
C TRP A 86 -10.04 2.45 -4.18
N PHE A 87 -9.39 3.62 -4.14
CA PHE A 87 -8.33 3.92 -3.19
C PHE A 87 -8.57 5.27 -2.52
N ILE A 88 -8.18 5.36 -1.26
CA ILE A 88 -8.22 6.58 -0.47
C ILE A 88 -6.79 6.88 -0.01
N ASN A 89 -6.30 8.05 -0.32
CA ASN A 89 -5.00 8.54 0.12
C ASN A 89 -5.21 9.75 1.03
N ALA A 90 -4.83 9.64 2.29
CA ALA A 90 -4.96 10.73 3.26
C ALA A 90 -3.58 11.28 3.62
N THR A 91 -3.42 12.59 3.46
CA THR A 91 -2.24 13.37 3.84
C THR A 91 -2.56 14.25 5.05
N ASP A 92 -1.68 15.16 5.43
CA ASP A 92 -1.92 16.04 6.60
C ASP A 92 -3.12 16.98 6.39
N LYS A 93 -3.34 17.46 5.17
CA LYS A 93 -4.38 18.46 4.86
C LYS A 93 -5.49 17.96 3.97
N HIS A 94 -5.25 16.89 3.20
CA HIS A 94 -6.18 16.45 2.15
C HIS A 94 -6.53 14.97 2.25
N ILE A 95 -7.65 14.63 1.65
CA ILE A 95 -8.06 13.25 1.36
C ILE A 95 -8.30 13.17 -0.14
N GLY A 96 -7.48 12.37 -0.80
CA GLY A 96 -7.62 12.07 -2.23
C GLY A 96 -8.39 10.78 -2.45
N ILE A 97 -9.37 10.82 -3.34
CA ILE A 97 -10.19 9.66 -3.69
C ILE A 97 -9.93 9.29 -5.15
N ARG A 98 -9.24 8.17 -5.36
CA ARG A 98 -9.12 7.56 -6.68
C ARG A 98 -10.25 6.57 -6.87
N GLN A 99 -10.96 6.76 -7.96
CA GLN A 99 -12.08 5.93 -8.36
C GLN A 99 -11.63 4.91 -9.43
N GLY A 100 -12.38 3.84 -9.60
CA GLY A 100 -12.16 2.90 -10.70
C GLY A 100 -12.74 3.39 -12.04
N ASN A 101 -12.54 2.62 -13.10
CA ASN A 101 -13.23 2.79 -14.40
C ASN A 101 -13.03 4.17 -15.07
N GLN A 102 -11.87 4.79 -14.94
CA GLN A 102 -11.57 6.10 -15.51
C GLN A 102 -12.41 7.26 -14.92
N ASP A 103 -12.95 7.11 -13.72
CA ASP A 103 -13.63 8.20 -13.05
C ASP A 103 -12.64 9.26 -12.54
N VAL A 104 -13.16 10.49 -12.40
CA VAL A 104 -12.36 11.65 -12.00
C VAL A 104 -11.84 11.50 -10.57
N PHE A 105 -10.55 11.82 -10.37
CA PHE A 105 -9.97 11.89 -9.02
C PHE A 105 -10.57 13.08 -8.26
N LYS A 106 -10.95 12.84 -7.01
CA LYS A 106 -11.56 13.85 -6.15
C LYS A 106 -10.68 14.19 -4.98
N LEU A 107 -10.56 15.49 -4.69
CA LEU A 107 -9.84 16.01 -3.54
C LEU A 107 -10.80 16.59 -2.53
N PHE A 108 -10.60 16.21 -1.27
CA PHE A 108 -11.35 16.70 -0.10
C PHE A 108 -10.38 17.27 0.93
N ASP A 109 -10.86 18.16 1.78
CA ASP A 109 -10.13 18.51 2.99
C ASP A 109 -10.21 17.39 4.05
N ARG A 110 -9.52 17.56 5.17
CA ARG A 110 -9.49 16.57 6.26
C ARG A 110 -10.83 16.43 6.99
N ASP A 111 -11.76 17.35 6.83
CA ASP A 111 -13.09 17.32 7.43
C ASP A 111 -14.13 16.70 6.49
N GLY A 112 -13.72 16.30 5.29
CA GLY A 112 -14.56 15.63 4.29
C GLY A 112 -15.31 16.59 3.38
N LYS A 113 -14.97 17.87 3.40
CA LYS A 113 -15.53 18.85 2.47
C LYS A 113 -14.91 18.67 1.09
N PHE A 114 -15.72 18.59 0.05
CA PHE A 114 -15.27 18.52 -1.32
C PHE A 114 -14.55 19.81 -1.73
N LEU A 115 -13.36 19.66 -2.34
CA LEU A 115 -12.59 20.76 -2.84
C LEU A 115 -12.64 20.84 -4.36
N TYR A 116 -12.12 19.82 -5.06
CA TYR A 116 -11.98 19.84 -6.51
C TYR A 116 -12.06 18.43 -7.11
N ASN A 117 -12.46 18.39 -8.38
CA ASN A 117 -12.04 17.33 -9.29
C ASN A 117 -10.63 17.68 -9.80
N VAL A 118 -9.69 16.74 -9.76
CA VAL A 118 -8.33 16.96 -10.24
C VAL A 118 -8.22 16.40 -11.66
N GLY A 119 -8.04 17.29 -12.64
CA GLY A 119 -8.08 16.92 -14.05
C GLY A 119 -9.47 16.50 -14.53
N SER A 120 -9.52 15.82 -15.65
CA SER A 120 -10.74 15.25 -16.25
C SER A 120 -10.44 14.02 -17.09
N VAL A 121 -11.46 13.25 -17.41
CA VAL A 121 -11.35 12.08 -18.29
C VAL A 121 -11.48 12.54 -19.74
N GLY A 122 -10.52 12.16 -20.59
CA GLY A 122 -10.50 12.51 -21.99
C GLY A 122 -9.11 12.30 -22.61
N SER A 123 -8.88 12.87 -23.80
CA SER A 123 -7.62 12.73 -24.53
C SER A 123 -6.93 14.07 -24.81
N GLY A 124 -7.40 15.16 -24.19
CA GLY A 124 -6.82 16.49 -24.30
C GLY A 124 -5.68 16.72 -23.31
N PRO A 125 -5.01 17.89 -23.39
CA PRO A 125 -4.02 18.29 -22.39
C PRO A 125 -4.64 18.36 -20.99
N GLY A 126 -4.02 17.71 -20.02
CA GLY A 126 -4.54 17.64 -18.65
C GLY A 126 -5.75 16.72 -18.48
N GLU A 127 -6.02 15.88 -19.47
CA GLU A 127 -7.01 14.81 -19.35
C GLU A 127 -6.32 13.45 -19.28
N TYR A 128 -6.92 12.50 -18.61
CA TYR A 128 -6.43 11.14 -18.58
C TYR A 128 -7.33 10.22 -19.40
N ASP A 129 -6.68 9.58 -20.37
CA ASP A 129 -7.29 8.71 -21.39
C ASP A 129 -7.34 7.24 -20.95
N THR A 130 -6.85 6.94 -19.75
CA THR A 130 -6.82 5.60 -19.16
C THR A 130 -7.06 5.69 -17.67
N THR A 131 -7.34 4.57 -17.05
CA THR A 131 -7.48 4.45 -15.59
C THR A 131 -6.20 4.94 -14.89
N LEU A 132 -6.36 5.78 -13.87
CA LEU A 132 -5.28 6.16 -12.98
C LEU A 132 -4.89 4.96 -12.11
N TYR A 133 -3.60 4.67 -12.03
CA TYR A 133 -3.12 3.53 -11.25
C TYR A 133 -2.58 3.94 -9.87
N ASP A 134 -1.87 5.07 -9.80
CA ASP A 134 -1.39 5.62 -8.54
C ASP A 134 -1.46 7.13 -8.51
N GLU A 135 -1.48 7.67 -7.31
CA GLU A 135 -1.43 9.10 -7.04
C GLU A 135 -0.44 9.42 -5.92
N CYS A 136 0.15 10.60 -5.98
CA CYS A 136 0.94 11.17 -4.90
C CYS A 136 0.59 12.64 -4.71
N ILE A 137 0.14 13.00 -3.50
CA ILE A 137 -0.17 14.38 -3.11
C ILE A 137 1.05 14.94 -2.38
N ASP A 138 1.75 15.85 -3.03
CA ASP A 138 2.89 16.58 -2.47
C ASP A 138 2.42 17.91 -1.90
N GLU A 139 2.00 17.91 -0.64
CA GLU A 139 1.53 19.12 0.04
C GLU A 139 2.62 20.15 0.24
N LYS A 140 3.88 19.73 0.32
CA LYS A 140 5.03 20.61 0.54
C LYS A 140 5.24 21.56 -0.63
N ASN A 141 5.11 21.04 -1.85
CA ASN A 141 5.31 21.81 -3.08
C ASN A 141 3.98 22.17 -3.77
N GLY A 142 2.84 21.72 -3.24
CA GLY A 142 1.51 22.02 -3.78
C GLY A 142 1.21 21.31 -5.10
N HIS A 143 1.67 20.07 -5.26
CA HIS A 143 1.50 19.29 -6.49
C HIS A 143 0.76 17.97 -6.23
N ILE A 144 0.10 17.49 -7.27
CA ILE A 144 -0.50 16.16 -7.33
C ILE A 144 0.03 15.47 -8.58
N PHE A 145 0.54 14.26 -8.41
CA PHE A 145 1.07 13.45 -9.50
C PHE A 145 0.20 12.21 -9.70
N PHE A 146 -0.03 11.83 -10.95
CA PHE A 146 -0.71 10.60 -11.32
C PHE A 146 0.11 9.76 -12.26
N THR A 147 0.06 8.43 -12.06
CA THR A 147 0.50 7.46 -13.06
C THR A 147 -0.72 6.83 -13.74
N PRO A 148 -0.69 6.63 -15.05
CA PRO A 148 -1.69 5.84 -15.75
C PRO A 148 -1.50 4.35 -15.48
N PHE A 149 -2.53 3.54 -15.72
CA PHE A 149 -2.43 2.09 -15.69
C PHE A 149 -1.32 1.56 -16.63
N VAL A 150 -1.24 2.15 -17.82
CA VAL A 150 -0.18 1.94 -18.81
C VAL A 150 0.06 3.26 -19.53
N GLY A 151 1.31 3.68 -19.69
CA GLY A 151 1.60 4.91 -20.43
C GLY A 151 3.08 5.28 -20.44
N LYS A 152 3.39 6.41 -21.07
CA LYS A 152 4.74 6.98 -21.17
C LYS A 152 4.81 8.37 -20.56
N ARG A 153 4.03 8.61 -19.51
CA ARG A 153 3.98 9.91 -18.84
C ARG A 153 3.62 9.77 -17.36
N ILE A 154 3.98 10.76 -16.59
CA ILE A 154 3.43 11.05 -15.26
C ILE A 154 2.73 12.39 -15.40
N MET A 155 1.48 12.49 -14.98
CA MET A 155 0.70 13.71 -15.07
C MET A 155 0.90 14.55 -13.82
N MET A 156 1.15 15.86 -13.96
CA MET A 156 1.40 16.78 -12.86
C MET A 156 0.33 17.88 -12.84
N TYR A 157 -0.31 18.02 -11.69
CA TYR A 157 -1.32 19.05 -11.40
C TYR A 157 -0.89 19.87 -10.20
N ASP A 158 -1.44 21.08 -10.08
CA ASP A 158 -1.34 21.83 -8.82
C ASP A 158 -2.35 21.29 -7.80
N ILE A 159 -2.20 21.73 -6.55
CA ILE A 159 -3.07 21.30 -5.45
C ILE A 159 -4.53 21.78 -5.60
N ASN A 160 -4.80 22.73 -6.50
CA ASN A 160 -6.13 23.21 -6.84
C ASN A 160 -6.77 22.43 -8.01
N GLY A 161 -6.11 21.36 -8.45
CA GLY A 161 -6.61 20.47 -9.49
C GLY A 161 -6.34 20.94 -10.92
N GLN A 162 -5.56 22.01 -11.13
CA GLN A 162 -5.23 22.51 -12.45
C GLN A 162 -4.02 21.76 -13.02
N TRP A 163 -4.13 21.35 -14.27
CA TRP A 163 -3.03 20.70 -14.96
C TRP A 163 -1.84 21.66 -15.14
N ILE A 164 -0.65 21.17 -14.85
CA ILE A 164 0.61 21.89 -15.03
C ILE A 164 1.30 21.38 -16.30
N LYS A 165 1.60 20.09 -16.35
CA LYS A 165 2.26 19.43 -17.49
C LYS A 165 2.19 17.91 -17.38
N ASP A 166 2.49 17.24 -18.46
CA ASP A 166 2.91 15.84 -18.46
C ASP A 166 4.44 15.77 -18.38
N ILE A 167 4.94 14.91 -17.52
CA ILE A 167 6.36 14.54 -17.43
C ILE A 167 6.55 13.36 -18.39
N PRO A 168 7.21 13.54 -19.55
CA PRO A 168 7.36 12.49 -20.52
C PRO A 168 8.34 11.43 -20.03
N LEU A 169 8.09 10.17 -20.30
CA LEU A 169 8.99 9.07 -19.98
C LEU A 169 9.54 8.44 -21.25
N PRO A 170 10.85 8.11 -21.30
CA PRO A 170 11.46 7.47 -22.47
C PRO A 170 10.99 6.03 -22.67
N MET A 171 10.40 5.41 -21.61
CA MET A 171 9.87 4.04 -21.64
C MET A 171 8.40 4.04 -21.23
N GLN A 172 7.72 2.95 -21.54
CA GLN A 172 6.39 2.69 -21.00
C GLN A 172 6.49 2.22 -19.54
N ILE A 173 5.61 2.73 -18.68
CA ILE A 173 5.38 2.22 -17.34
C ILE A 173 4.07 1.44 -17.30
N ASN A 174 4.03 0.39 -16.50
CA ASN A 174 2.89 -0.48 -16.32
C ASN A 174 2.58 -0.58 -14.83
N LYS A 175 1.37 -0.24 -14.41
CA LYS A 175 0.94 -0.31 -13.01
C LYS A 175 1.97 0.32 -12.05
N ALA A 176 2.38 1.55 -12.34
CA ALA A 176 3.46 2.20 -11.62
C ALA A 176 2.98 2.87 -10.33
N LYS A 177 3.77 2.72 -9.27
CA LYS A 177 3.68 3.48 -8.03
C LYS A 177 4.72 4.59 -8.02
N ILE A 178 4.38 5.74 -7.43
CA ILE A 178 5.24 6.92 -7.38
C ILE A 178 5.43 7.45 -5.96
N TRP A 179 6.59 8.05 -5.74
CA TRP A 179 6.94 8.73 -4.51
C TRP A 179 7.69 10.02 -4.83
N VAL A 180 7.33 11.13 -4.18
CA VAL A 180 8.05 12.40 -4.33
C VAL A 180 9.22 12.44 -3.35
N ASN A 181 10.42 12.62 -3.89
CA ASN A 181 11.65 12.75 -3.12
C ASN A 181 11.80 14.16 -2.53
N GLU A 182 12.68 14.33 -1.54
CA GLU A 182 12.91 15.63 -0.89
C GLU A 182 13.40 16.72 -1.85
N ASP A 183 14.09 16.36 -2.92
CA ASP A 183 14.59 17.24 -3.97
C ASP A 183 13.59 17.53 -5.09
N GLY A 184 12.36 17.03 -4.96
CA GLY A 184 11.29 17.23 -5.93
C GLY A 184 11.33 16.26 -7.12
N SER A 185 12.33 15.39 -7.22
CA SER A 185 12.33 14.30 -8.19
C SER A 185 11.33 13.20 -7.79
N LEU A 186 10.95 12.35 -8.73
CA LEU A 186 10.02 11.26 -8.51
C LEU A 186 10.76 9.92 -8.51
N SER A 187 10.51 9.11 -7.52
CA SER A 187 10.84 7.69 -7.52
C SER A 187 9.66 6.90 -8.07
N VAL A 188 9.92 5.99 -8.97
CA VAL A 188 8.90 5.17 -9.66
C VAL A 188 9.28 3.70 -9.54
N VAL A 189 8.30 2.87 -9.23
CA VAL A 189 8.39 1.41 -9.29
C VAL A 189 7.24 0.92 -10.16
N HIS A 190 7.50 0.03 -11.10
CA HIS A 190 6.45 -0.49 -11.97
C HIS A 190 6.65 -1.98 -12.29
N MET A 191 5.76 -2.54 -13.10
CA MET A 191 5.86 -3.93 -13.56
C MET A 191 6.64 -4.01 -14.87
N PRO A 192 7.91 -4.47 -14.86
CA PRO A 192 8.67 -4.71 -16.07
C PRO A 192 8.31 -6.07 -16.67
N PHE A 193 8.18 -6.13 -18.00
CA PHE A 193 7.89 -7.39 -18.72
C PHE A 193 9.14 -8.06 -19.30
N GLU A 194 10.22 -7.30 -19.50
CA GLU A 194 11.47 -7.79 -20.05
C GLU A 194 12.64 -7.57 -19.09
N GLU A 195 13.67 -8.40 -19.23
CA GLU A 195 14.92 -8.19 -18.53
C GLU A 195 15.62 -6.94 -19.07
N GLY A 196 16.17 -6.14 -18.17
CA GLY A 196 16.81 -4.88 -18.51
C GLY A 196 15.89 -3.67 -18.52
N GLU A 197 14.55 -3.84 -18.61
CA GLU A 197 13.62 -2.76 -18.34
C GLU A 197 13.79 -2.24 -16.91
N PRO A 198 13.61 -0.97 -16.63
CA PRO A 198 13.65 -0.47 -15.27
C PRO A 198 12.59 -1.13 -14.40
N LEU A 199 12.96 -1.75 -13.29
CA LEU A 199 12.03 -2.15 -12.22
C LEU A 199 11.70 -0.94 -11.34
N ALA A 200 12.72 -0.17 -11.00
CA ALA A 200 12.62 1.05 -10.23
C ALA A 200 13.53 2.11 -10.85
N PHE A 201 13.11 3.36 -10.83
CA PHE A 201 13.92 4.45 -11.34
C PHE A 201 13.57 5.77 -10.64
N ARG A 202 14.47 6.73 -10.78
CA ARG A 202 14.27 8.10 -10.37
C ARG A 202 14.25 9.01 -11.59
N VAL A 203 13.32 9.93 -11.64
CA VAL A 203 13.10 10.85 -12.77
C VAL A 203 12.88 12.26 -12.26
N ASP A 204 13.41 13.26 -12.96
CA ASP A 204 13.08 14.66 -12.70
C ASP A 204 11.77 15.09 -13.36
N THR A 205 11.33 16.31 -13.07
CA THR A 205 10.09 16.85 -13.65
C THR A 205 10.18 17.19 -15.14
N GLU A 206 11.35 17.08 -15.74
CA GLU A 206 11.54 17.24 -17.21
C GLU A 206 11.56 15.89 -17.94
N GLY A 207 11.49 14.76 -17.20
CA GLY A 207 11.47 13.41 -17.75
C GLY A 207 12.87 12.79 -17.93
N ASN A 208 13.91 13.41 -17.38
CA ASN A 208 15.25 12.84 -17.42
C ASN A 208 15.39 11.75 -16.36
N ILE A 209 15.79 10.56 -16.77
CA ILE A 209 16.09 9.45 -15.85
C ILE A 209 17.39 9.75 -15.12
N LEU A 210 17.33 9.92 -13.81
CA LEU A 210 18.47 10.24 -12.96
C LEU A 210 19.26 8.99 -12.57
N ASN A 211 18.56 7.91 -12.27
CA ASN A 211 19.10 6.57 -12.04
C ASN A 211 18.01 5.51 -12.22
N GLN A 212 18.41 4.24 -12.34
CA GLN A 212 17.47 3.14 -12.49
C GLN A 212 18.07 1.81 -11.99
N ILE A 213 17.19 0.90 -11.61
CA ILE A 213 17.50 -0.50 -11.27
C ILE A 213 16.80 -1.36 -12.32
N PRO A 214 17.57 -2.11 -13.14
CA PRO A 214 16.98 -2.95 -14.18
C PRO A 214 16.33 -4.19 -13.58
N ALA A 215 15.28 -4.65 -14.23
CA ALA A 215 14.68 -5.95 -13.97
C ALA A 215 15.61 -7.08 -14.35
N THR A 216 15.51 -8.16 -13.60
CA THR A 216 16.20 -9.43 -13.84
C THR A 216 15.19 -10.51 -14.22
N ALA A 217 15.68 -11.70 -14.59
CA ALA A 217 14.81 -12.86 -14.80
C ALA A 217 13.91 -13.18 -13.60
N ALA A 218 14.37 -12.86 -12.38
CA ALA A 218 13.64 -13.10 -11.14
C ALA A 218 12.64 -11.99 -10.78
N THR A 219 12.74 -10.81 -11.41
CA THR A 219 11.92 -9.64 -11.04
C THR A 219 11.03 -9.14 -12.17
N LYS A 220 11.19 -9.66 -13.39
CA LYS A 220 10.24 -9.40 -14.47
C LYS A 220 8.92 -10.13 -14.23
N VAL A 221 7.85 -9.60 -14.77
CA VAL A 221 6.53 -10.23 -14.72
C VAL A 221 6.16 -10.84 -16.08
N MET A 222 5.22 -11.79 -16.08
CA MET A 222 4.85 -12.52 -17.29
C MET A 222 3.63 -11.90 -17.99
N ASN A 223 2.78 -11.21 -17.24
CA ASN A 223 1.53 -10.67 -17.74
C ASN A 223 0.98 -9.58 -16.81
N PHE A 224 -0.17 -9.01 -17.14
CA PHE A 224 -0.85 -7.98 -16.36
C PHE A 224 -1.68 -8.49 -15.17
N ASP A 225 -1.70 -9.80 -14.87
CA ASP A 225 -2.47 -10.33 -13.73
C ASP A 225 -1.87 -9.93 -12.38
N GLY A 226 -0.59 -9.55 -12.38
CA GLY A 226 0.09 -9.05 -11.19
C GLY A 226 -0.27 -7.61 -10.84
N GLU A 227 0.10 -7.22 -9.62
CA GLU A 227 -0.07 -5.88 -9.07
C GLU A 227 1.22 -5.39 -8.41
N VAL A 228 1.41 -4.07 -8.37
CA VAL A 228 2.39 -3.40 -7.50
C VAL A 228 1.66 -2.77 -6.33
N PHE A 229 2.07 -3.14 -5.13
CA PHE A 229 1.52 -2.62 -3.88
C PHE A 229 2.52 -1.68 -3.22
N SER A 230 2.05 -0.55 -2.70
CA SER A 230 2.82 0.40 -1.90
C SER A 230 1.87 1.10 -0.95
N TYR A 231 2.04 0.88 0.35
CA TYR A 231 1.11 1.40 1.38
C TYR A 231 1.65 2.62 2.13
N ARG A 232 2.96 2.91 2.03
CA ARG A 232 3.63 4.14 2.54
C ARG A 232 3.46 4.39 4.04
N ASN A 233 3.16 3.37 4.82
CA ASN A 233 2.83 3.51 6.26
C ASN A 233 4.02 3.98 7.12
N CYS A 234 5.27 3.75 6.69
CA CYS A 234 6.47 4.11 7.44
C CYS A 234 7.19 5.36 6.91
N GLY A 235 6.61 6.08 5.96
CA GLY A 235 7.24 7.25 5.36
C GLY A 235 8.43 6.92 4.44
N ASP A 236 8.57 5.66 4.06
CA ASP A 236 9.52 5.15 3.07
C ASP A 236 8.77 4.71 1.81
N PHE A 237 9.45 4.62 0.69
CA PHE A 237 8.87 4.07 -0.53
C PHE A 237 8.98 2.55 -0.53
N ASP A 238 8.16 1.92 0.31
CA ASP A 238 8.02 0.48 0.37
C ASP A 238 7.15 -0.03 -0.76
N PHE A 239 7.56 -1.12 -1.38
CA PHE A 239 6.78 -1.78 -2.42
C PHE A 239 6.95 -3.29 -2.43
N PHE A 240 5.96 -3.93 -2.98
CA PHE A 240 5.90 -5.36 -3.24
C PHE A 240 5.14 -5.58 -4.54
N HIS A 241 5.59 -6.48 -5.38
CA HIS A 241 4.82 -6.87 -6.56
C HIS A 241 4.70 -8.40 -6.65
N THR A 242 3.66 -8.87 -7.29
CA THR A 242 3.27 -10.30 -7.31
C THR A 242 4.30 -11.24 -7.94
N GLY A 243 5.30 -10.74 -8.66
CA GLY A 243 6.41 -11.53 -9.19
C GLY A 243 7.61 -11.62 -8.24
N ILE A 244 7.62 -10.86 -7.13
CA ILE A 244 8.70 -10.84 -6.14
C ILE A 244 8.13 -11.15 -4.78
N ASP A 245 8.72 -12.12 -4.06
CA ASP A 245 8.25 -12.55 -2.75
C ASP A 245 8.71 -11.70 -1.59
N THR A 246 9.35 -10.59 -1.85
CA THR A 246 9.99 -9.75 -0.84
C THR A 246 9.41 -8.35 -0.89
N LEU A 247 9.03 -7.84 0.26
CA LEU A 247 8.77 -6.42 0.45
C LEU A 247 10.10 -5.66 0.46
N PHE A 248 10.23 -4.71 -0.45
CA PHE A 248 11.42 -3.85 -0.56
C PHE A 248 11.09 -2.40 -0.20
N THR A 249 12.10 -1.69 0.26
CA THR A 249 12.15 -0.22 0.21
C THR A 249 13.05 0.18 -0.95
N TYR A 250 12.60 1.08 -1.80
CA TYR A 250 13.48 1.72 -2.78
C TYR A 250 14.21 2.89 -2.13
N ASP A 251 15.54 2.81 -2.11
CA ASP A 251 16.43 3.92 -1.72
C ASP A 251 16.87 4.68 -2.98
N PRO A 252 16.27 5.84 -3.28
CA PRO A 252 16.58 6.59 -4.49
C PRO A 252 17.98 7.24 -4.46
N ALA A 253 18.50 7.56 -3.29
CA ALA A 253 19.80 8.17 -3.12
C ALA A 253 20.94 7.16 -3.38
N GLY A 254 20.80 5.97 -2.80
CA GLY A 254 21.74 4.87 -3.00
C GLY A 254 21.49 4.07 -4.28
N ASN A 255 20.40 4.31 -4.98
CA ASN A 255 19.90 3.53 -6.12
C ASN A 255 19.87 2.01 -5.80
N LYS A 256 19.17 1.65 -4.71
CA LYS A 256 19.17 0.29 -4.17
C LYS A 256 17.78 -0.16 -3.81
N LEU A 257 17.53 -1.46 -3.92
CA LEU A 257 16.41 -2.14 -3.29
C LEU A 257 16.87 -2.73 -1.97
N LEU A 258 16.27 -2.27 -0.88
CA LEU A 258 16.54 -2.73 0.47
C LEU A 258 15.48 -3.75 0.86
N PRO A 259 15.80 -5.05 0.96
CA PRO A 259 14.83 -6.05 1.37
C PRO A 259 14.42 -5.80 2.82
N LYS A 260 13.13 -5.93 3.12
CA LYS A 260 12.57 -5.68 4.45
C LYS A 260 11.94 -6.93 5.04
N PHE A 261 11.09 -7.59 4.26
CA PHE A 261 10.30 -8.69 4.77
C PHE A 261 9.98 -9.72 3.68
N THR A 262 9.86 -10.98 4.10
CA THR A 262 9.28 -12.07 3.31
C THR A 262 8.63 -13.10 4.23
N MET A 263 7.66 -13.85 3.71
CA MET A 263 7.05 -14.98 4.40
C MET A 263 7.22 -16.26 3.57
N THR A 264 7.50 -17.37 4.24
CA THR A 264 7.52 -18.69 3.63
C THR A 264 6.21 -19.43 3.89
N PHE A 265 5.77 -20.24 2.92
CA PHE A 265 4.52 -21.00 2.94
C PHE A 265 4.78 -22.49 2.73
N PRO A 266 5.56 -23.17 3.60
CA PRO A 266 6.12 -24.50 3.33
C PRO A 266 5.08 -25.63 3.25
N ASN A 267 3.90 -25.42 3.85
CA ASN A 267 2.83 -26.44 3.93
C ASN A 267 1.72 -26.23 2.91
N MET A 268 1.91 -25.34 1.94
CA MET A 268 0.95 -25.07 0.86
C MET A 268 1.43 -25.71 -0.44
N ASN A 269 0.48 -26.28 -1.22
CA ASN A 269 0.80 -26.92 -2.50
C ASN A 269 1.31 -25.91 -3.53
N GLU A 270 0.72 -24.72 -3.48
CA GLU A 270 1.13 -23.57 -4.30
C GLU A 270 1.22 -22.35 -3.39
N LYS A 271 2.07 -21.42 -3.77
CA LYS A 271 2.20 -20.17 -3.06
C LYS A 271 0.87 -19.39 -3.07
N PRO A 272 0.32 -19.00 -1.92
CA PRO A 272 -0.94 -18.29 -1.85
C PRO A 272 -0.81 -16.86 -2.39
N ILE A 273 -1.92 -16.27 -2.82
CA ILE A 273 -2.01 -14.84 -3.00
C ILE A 273 -1.82 -14.20 -1.62
N HIS A 274 -0.95 -13.21 -1.52
CA HIS A 274 -0.65 -12.57 -0.25
C HIS A 274 -0.30 -11.10 -0.42
N LEU A 275 -0.44 -10.35 0.67
CA LEU A 275 -0.08 -8.94 0.78
C LEU A 275 0.78 -8.72 2.02
N TYR A 276 1.72 -7.79 1.93
CA TYR A 276 2.57 -7.35 3.02
C TYR A 276 2.32 -5.88 3.34
N TYR A 277 2.09 -5.60 4.62
CA TYR A 277 1.99 -4.24 5.14
C TYR A 277 3.11 -4.04 6.17
N ARG A 278 3.91 -3.01 5.99
CA ARG A 278 4.91 -2.63 6.97
C ARG A 278 4.37 -1.54 7.89
N LEU A 279 4.56 -1.72 9.18
CA LEU A 279 4.36 -0.73 10.23
C LEU A 279 5.70 -0.49 10.94
N PRO A 280 5.86 0.54 11.79
CA PRO A 280 7.14 0.86 12.41
C PRO A 280 7.85 -0.32 13.11
N HIS A 281 7.10 -1.15 13.83
CA HIS A 281 7.61 -2.28 14.61
C HIS A 281 6.99 -3.63 14.20
N HIS A 282 6.12 -3.64 13.17
CA HIS A 282 5.38 -4.81 12.77
C HIS A 282 5.35 -5.00 11.26
N PHE A 283 5.14 -6.25 10.84
CA PHE A 283 4.60 -6.54 9.52
C PHE A 283 3.25 -7.23 9.67
N ILE A 284 2.32 -6.89 8.81
CA ILE A 284 1.06 -7.61 8.67
C ILE A 284 1.10 -8.36 7.34
N VAL A 285 0.74 -9.63 7.39
CA VAL A 285 0.60 -10.46 6.20
C VAL A 285 -0.86 -10.91 6.12
N THR A 286 -1.52 -10.56 5.02
CA THR A 286 -2.80 -11.16 4.67
C THR A 286 -2.55 -12.14 3.53
N TYR A 287 -3.02 -13.38 3.66
CA TYR A 287 -2.87 -14.37 2.61
C TYR A 287 -4.18 -15.14 2.36
N TRP A 288 -4.38 -15.54 1.12
CA TRP A 288 -5.53 -16.32 0.67
C TRP A 288 -5.04 -17.62 0.08
N GLY A 289 -5.28 -18.72 0.81
CA GLY A 289 -4.94 -20.06 0.35
C GLY A 289 -5.74 -20.45 -0.89
N ASN A 290 -5.20 -21.35 -1.66
CA ASN A 290 -5.90 -21.94 -2.81
C ASN A 290 -7.10 -22.77 -2.36
N LYS A 291 -7.92 -23.21 -3.30
CA LYS A 291 -9.17 -23.93 -3.02
C LYS A 291 -8.98 -25.09 -2.03
N GLY A 292 -9.55 -24.92 -0.82
CA GLY A 292 -9.45 -25.89 0.27
C GLY A 292 -8.32 -25.65 1.27
N GLU A 293 -7.49 -24.62 1.03
CA GLU A 293 -6.38 -24.26 1.91
C GLU A 293 -6.73 -23.01 2.70
N GLY A 294 -7.27 -22.76 3.64
CA GLY A 294 -7.60 -21.53 4.37
C GLY A 294 -6.73 -20.32 4.06
N GLY A 295 -7.15 -19.18 4.51
CA GLY A 295 -6.41 -17.92 4.50
C GLY A 295 -6.26 -17.38 5.93
N GLY A 296 -5.56 -16.26 6.10
CA GLY A 296 -5.42 -15.63 7.40
C GLY A 296 -4.66 -14.32 7.39
N ASP A 297 -4.73 -13.66 8.54
CA ASP A 297 -3.97 -12.48 8.85
C ASP A 297 -2.94 -12.80 9.93
N VAL A 298 -1.67 -12.54 9.65
CA VAL A 298 -0.55 -12.77 10.55
C VAL A 298 0.09 -11.45 10.92
N LEU A 299 0.24 -11.22 12.22
CA LEU A 299 1.03 -10.13 12.77
C LEU A 299 2.43 -10.65 13.09
N VAL A 300 3.43 -9.97 12.61
CA VAL A 300 4.85 -10.21 12.90
C VAL A 300 5.37 -9.03 13.71
N ASP A 301 5.78 -9.28 14.94
CA ASP A 301 6.37 -8.30 15.85
C ASP A 301 7.90 -8.39 15.74
N THR A 302 8.53 -7.35 15.23
CA THR A 302 9.97 -7.32 15.00
C THR A 302 10.80 -7.10 16.26
N GLU A 303 10.20 -6.55 17.32
CA GLU A 303 10.86 -6.36 18.61
C GLU A 303 10.85 -7.65 19.42
N LYS A 304 9.73 -8.38 19.37
CA LYS A 304 9.62 -9.69 20.04
C LYS A 304 10.25 -10.83 19.22
N ASN A 305 10.55 -10.64 17.93
CA ASN A 305 10.91 -11.71 16.99
C ASN A 305 9.90 -12.88 17.04
N ALA A 306 8.63 -12.57 16.89
CA ALA A 306 7.55 -13.50 17.05
C ALA A 306 6.41 -13.20 16.09
N SER A 307 5.54 -14.18 15.85
CA SER A 307 4.35 -13.98 15.02
C SER A 307 3.15 -14.76 15.54
N SER A 308 1.97 -14.23 15.25
CA SER A 308 0.70 -14.87 15.58
C SER A 308 -0.35 -14.54 14.53
N TYR A 309 -1.31 -15.42 14.35
CA TYR A 309 -2.58 -15.00 13.77
C TYR A 309 -3.20 -13.95 14.66
N PHE A 310 -3.89 -12.97 14.09
CA PHE A 310 -4.49 -11.93 14.92
C PHE A 310 -5.88 -11.51 14.45
N ARG A 311 -6.60 -10.89 15.39
CA ARG A 311 -7.84 -10.18 15.13
C ARG A 311 -7.71 -8.79 15.71
N LEU A 312 -8.03 -7.79 14.88
CA LEU A 312 -8.02 -6.42 15.34
C LEU A 312 -9.28 -6.11 16.15
N VAL A 313 -9.10 -5.56 17.34
CA VAL A 313 -10.19 -5.12 18.23
C VAL A 313 -10.19 -3.61 18.28
N ASN A 314 -11.33 -3.00 17.95
CA ASN A 314 -11.49 -1.55 18.07
C ASN A 314 -11.75 -1.18 19.55
N ASP A 315 -10.76 -0.65 20.20
CA ASP A 315 -10.79 -0.19 21.59
C ASP A 315 -10.83 1.34 21.74
N LEU A 316 -10.83 2.07 20.61
CA LEU A 316 -10.73 3.54 20.63
C LEU A 316 -12.10 4.24 20.71
N ASP A 317 -13.17 3.66 20.19
CA ASP A 317 -14.49 4.29 20.10
C ASP A 317 -15.65 3.44 20.61
N GLY A 318 -15.35 2.28 21.20
CA GLY A 318 -16.36 1.37 21.76
C GLY A 318 -17.25 0.65 20.73
N ASN A 319 -16.89 0.72 19.46
CA ASN A 319 -17.58 0.02 18.37
C ASN A 319 -17.18 -1.47 18.28
N PRO A 320 -17.98 -2.32 17.62
CA PRO A 320 -17.67 -3.74 17.50
C PRO A 320 -16.37 -3.98 16.73
N PRO A 321 -15.74 -5.14 16.86
CA PRO A 321 -14.48 -5.48 16.24
C PRO A 321 -14.51 -5.22 14.73
N ILE A 322 -13.43 -4.66 14.22
CA ILE A 322 -13.26 -4.45 12.79
C ILE A 322 -13.18 -5.83 12.12
N PRO A 323 -14.06 -6.15 11.16
CA PRO A 323 -13.97 -7.42 10.48
C PRO A 323 -12.63 -7.52 9.76
N ALA A 324 -11.97 -8.68 9.89
CA ALA A 324 -10.75 -8.96 9.15
C ALA A 324 -11.01 -8.81 7.64
N PRO A 325 -10.11 -8.21 6.88
CA PRO A 325 -10.25 -8.15 5.43
C PRO A 325 -10.23 -9.57 4.86
N GLY A 326 -11.34 -10.02 4.26
CA GLY A 326 -11.33 -11.22 3.44
C GLY A 326 -12.07 -12.45 3.96
N HIS A 327 -13.21 -12.30 4.61
CA HIS A 327 -14.20 -13.40 4.76
C HIS A 327 -15.44 -13.15 3.94
#